data_0078578f7e396deb6a27820247f46df8
#
_entry.id   0078578f7e396deb6a27820247f46df8
#
_cell.length_a   1.000
_cell.length_b   1.000
_cell.length_c   1.000
_cell.angle_alpha   90.00
_cell.angle_beta   90.00
_cell.angle_gamma   90.00
#
_symmetry.space_group_name_H-M   'P 1'
#
loop_
_entity.id
_entity.type
_entity.pdbx_description
1 polymer ?
#
loop_
_entity_poly.entity_id
_entity_poly.type
_entity_poly.pdbx_seq_one_letter_code
_entity_poly.pdbx_strand_id
1 'polypeptide(L)'
;MEHQQQTIDAADGTPLRVECWEPRGPVRFVVVVAHGGAEHVGRYERLARLFEPHGGLCVGLDHRGQGASGGRPGHVGAFEDYARDLRHVIETVAQSRPEGERPDALPWLLFGHSMGGLITLVYLLEHGKAIPIRGAVISSPLVEVAVKINPLKRWVGNVAATLMPTFKVPAGIPPEHICRDPDEVARYIRDPRRTKVFSAGWFAAMQRATARVRAEVATIETPCLWYVGTGDLICDHKATIEVFRSIPDADARGHALHCFEGYYHELHNEPPDLRAPVLEMVEQWILERAGAEPA
;
A
#
# COMPACT_ATOMS: atom_id res chain seq x y z
N MET A 1 1.41 11.97 19.78
CA MET A 1 0.50 11.37 18.77
C MET A 1 -0.68 10.75 19.49
N GLU A 2 -1.90 11.02 19.07
CA GLU A 2 -3.13 10.35 19.51
C GLU A 2 -3.50 9.26 18.50
N HIS A 3 -3.87 8.07 18.99
CA HIS A 3 -4.25 6.95 18.13
C HIS A 3 -5.74 6.67 18.29
N GLN A 4 -6.48 6.79 17.21
CA GLN A 4 -7.91 6.56 17.16
C GLN A 4 -8.23 5.44 16.19
N GLN A 5 -9.30 4.72 16.49
CA GLN A 5 -9.77 3.60 15.68
C GLN A 5 -11.27 3.75 15.47
N GLN A 6 -11.71 3.63 14.22
CA GLN A 6 -13.13 3.72 13.85
C GLN A 6 -13.48 2.69 12.79
N THR A 7 -14.76 2.53 12.56
CA THR A 7 -15.27 1.72 11.45
C THR A 7 -16.01 2.65 10.48
N ILE A 8 -15.71 2.53 9.20
CA ILE A 8 -16.39 3.22 8.11
C ILE A 8 -17.02 2.16 7.23
N ASP A 9 -18.32 2.24 6.98
CA ASP A 9 -18.99 1.32 6.07
C ASP A 9 -18.69 1.72 4.63
N ALA A 10 -18.12 0.79 3.85
CA ALA A 10 -17.92 0.98 2.41
C ALA A 10 -19.27 1.18 1.69
N ALA A 11 -19.22 1.60 0.42
CA ALA A 11 -20.43 1.87 -0.36
C ALA A 11 -21.40 0.65 -0.49
N ASP A 12 -20.86 -0.57 -0.34
CA ASP A 12 -21.63 -1.82 -0.34
C ASP A 12 -22.01 -2.31 1.07
N GLY A 13 -21.76 -1.49 2.11
CA GLY A 13 -22.02 -1.82 3.51
C GLY A 13 -20.94 -2.70 4.17
N THR A 14 -19.82 -2.99 3.50
CA THR A 14 -18.72 -3.72 4.13
C THR A 14 -18.07 -2.83 5.18
N PRO A 15 -18.01 -3.24 6.48
CA PRO A 15 -17.36 -2.44 7.51
C PRO A 15 -15.83 -2.46 7.32
N LEU A 16 -15.24 -1.29 7.18
CA LEU A 16 -13.80 -1.08 7.05
C LEU A 16 -13.23 -0.53 8.35
N ARG A 17 -12.26 -1.22 8.91
CA ARG A 17 -11.51 -0.73 10.06
C ARG A 17 -10.54 0.35 9.60
N VAL A 18 -10.62 1.52 10.21
CA VAL A 18 -9.73 2.67 9.95
C VAL A 18 -8.99 3.02 11.22
N GLU A 19 -7.69 3.24 11.10
CA GLU A 19 -6.82 3.72 12.16
C GLU A 19 -6.29 5.11 11.78
N CYS A 20 -6.33 6.04 12.74
CA CYS A 20 -5.84 7.40 12.60
C CYS A 20 -4.80 7.67 13.68
N TRP A 21 -3.66 8.22 13.30
CA TRP A 21 -2.61 8.68 14.20
C TRP A 21 -2.47 10.18 14.03
N GLU A 22 -3.07 10.91 14.95
CA GLU A 22 -3.14 12.36 14.91
C GLU A 22 -1.93 12.99 15.63
N PRO A 23 -1.24 13.96 15.01
CA PRO A 23 -0.13 14.64 15.67
C PRO A 23 -0.63 15.48 16.87
N ARG A 24 0.24 15.73 17.86
CA ARG A 24 -0.10 16.58 19.00
C ARG A 24 -0.23 18.06 18.67
N GLY A 25 0.35 18.48 17.56
CA GLY A 25 0.30 19.84 17.04
C GLY A 25 -0.69 20.00 15.89
N PRO A 26 -0.69 21.16 15.22
CA PRO A 26 -1.52 21.37 14.04
C PRO A 26 -1.22 20.37 12.93
N VAL A 27 -2.27 19.87 12.25
CA VAL A 27 -2.13 19.04 11.05
C VAL A 27 -1.64 19.92 9.90
N ARG A 28 -0.55 19.50 9.26
CA ARG A 28 0.05 20.20 8.12
C ARG A 28 -0.07 19.42 6.82
N PHE A 29 -0.16 18.11 6.89
CA PHE A 29 -0.38 17.22 5.75
C PHE A 29 -0.98 15.89 6.22
N VAL A 30 -1.52 15.13 5.29
CA VAL A 30 -2.13 13.82 5.55
C VAL A 30 -1.44 12.75 4.72
N VAL A 31 -1.08 11.63 5.34
CA VAL A 31 -0.58 10.43 4.65
C VAL A 31 -1.59 9.31 4.81
N VAL A 32 -2.15 8.85 3.70
CA VAL A 32 -3.08 7.71 3.70
C VAL A 32 -2.33 6.43 3.36
N VAL A 33 -2.43 5.44 4.24
CA VAL A 33 -1.68 4.19 4.17
C VAL A 33 -2.55 3.06 3.62
N ALA A 34 -2.08 2.41 2.56
CA ALA A 34 -2.59 1.15 2.02
C ALA A 34 -1.59 0.03 2.34
N HIS A 35 -1.97 -0.86 3.26
CA HIS A 35 -1.11 -1.94 3.74
C HIS A 35 -0.95 -3.09 2.73
N GLY A 36 0.04 -3.96 2.94
CA GLY A 36 0.32 -5.12 2.11
C GLY A 36 -0.67 -6.28 2.29
N GLY A 37 -0.49 -7.34 1.50
CA GLY A 37 -1.27 -8.57 1.66
C GLY A 37 -0.88 -9.35 2.91
N ALA A 38 -1.84 -10.00 3.56
CA ALA A 38 -1.63 -10.80 4.76
C ALA A 38 -1.12 -10.04 5.99
N GLU A 39 -1.44 -8.77 6.06
CA GLU A 39 -1.15 -7.89 7.20
C GLU A 39 -2.33 -6.94 7.49
N HIS A 40 -2.11 -5.86 8.20
CA HIS A 40 -3.09 -4.86 8.58
C HIS A 40 -2.44 -3.51 8.84
N VAL A 41 -3.21 -2.43 8.82
CA VAL A 41 -2.73 -1.05 8.91
C VAL A 41 -2.01 -0.73 10.22
N GLY A 42 -2.35 -1.37 11.34
CA GLY A 42 -1.70 -1.15 12.63
C GLY A 42 -0.19 -1.41 12.65
N ARG A 43 0.37 -2.10 11.63
CA ARG A 43 1.83 -2.29 11.48
C ARG A 43 2.56 -1.02 11.01
N TYR A 44 1.82 0.03 10.62
CA TYR A 44 2.37 1.26 10.07
C TYR A 44 2.51 2.40 11.09
N GLU A 45 2.35 2.10 12.39
CA GLU A 45 2.56 3.08 13.46
C GLU A 45 3.96 3.73 13.41
N ARG A 46 4.98 2.99 12.95
CA ARG A 46 6.34 3.55 12.75
C ARG A 46 6.35 4.71 11.76
N LEU A 47 5.63 4.61 10.65
CA LEU A 47 5.50 5.72 9.69
C LEU A 47 4.73 6.90 10.30
N ALA A 48 3.68 6.62 11.07
CA ALA A 48 2.94 7.67 11.76
C ALA A 48 3.85 8.44 12.74
N ARG A 49 4.70 7.73 13.48
CA ARG A 49 5.70 8.34 14.39
C ARG A 49 6.77 9.13 13.65
N LEU A 50 7.12 8.73 12.43
CA LEU A 50 8.07 9.45 11.58
C LEU A 50 7.52 10.83 11.19
N PHE A 51 6.23 10.91 10.87
CA PHE A 51 5.61 12.13 10.38
C PHE A 51 5.02 13.03 11.48
N GLU A 52 4.80 12.50 12.71
CA GLU A 52 4.24 13.27 13.84
C GLU A 52 4.97 14.59 14.11
N PRO A 53 6.33 14.63 14.21
CA PRO A 53 7.06 15.87 14.52
C PRO A 53 6.82 16.98 13.49
N HIS A 54 6.47 16.63 12.28
CA HIS A 54 6.23 17.55 11.16
C HIS A 54 4.76 17.95 11.00
N GLY A 55 3.87 17.50 11.88
CA GLY A 55 2.43 17.74 11.77
C GLY A 55 1.72 16.81 10.79
N GLY A 56 2.29 15.64 10.49
CA GLY A 56 1.67 14.64 9.63
C GLY A 56 0.59 13.85 10.34
N LEU A 57 -0.65 13.91 9.83
CA LEU A 57 -1.72 12.99 10.19
C LEU A 57 -1.57 11.72 9.34
N CYS A 58 -1.44 10.56 9.99
CA CYS A 58 -1.50 9.27 9.27
C CYS A 58 -2.88 8.65 9.43
N VAL A 59 -3.45 8.22 8.31
CA VAL A 59 -4.72 7.50 8.24
C VAL A 59 -4.50 6.23 7.44
N GLY A 60 -5.10 5.13 7.84
CA GLY A 60 -5.08 3.92 7.02
C GLY A 60 -6.25 3.01 7.31
N LEU A 61 -6.55 2.13 6.36
CA LEU A 61 -7.64 1.17 6.52
C LEU A 61 -7.08 -0.25 6.46
N ASP A 62 -7.71 -1.16 7.21
CA ASP A 62 -7.59 -2.58 6.91
C ASP A 62 -8.41 -2.85 5.64
N HIS A 63 -7.79 -3.42 4.62
CA HIS A 63 -8.49 -3.73 3.38
C HIS A 63 -9.59 -4.77 3.61
N ARG A 64 -10.70 -4.67 2.84
CA ARG A 64 -11.78 -5.68 2.92
C ARG A 64 -11.23 -7.11 2.91
N GLY A 65 -11.74 -7.95 3.79
CA GLY A 65 -11.30 -9.33 3.95
C GLY A 65 -9.92 -9.51 4.61
N GLN A 66 -9.34 -8.45 5.16
CA GLN A 66 -8.06 -8.48 5.88
C GLN A 66 -8.13 -7.71 7.19
N GLY A 67 -7.17 -7.95 8.08
CA GLY A 67 -7.11 -7.29 9.38
C GLY A 67 -8.39 -7.47 10.20
N ALA A 68 -8.94 -6.37 10.68
CA ALA A 68 -10.20 -6.29 11.42
C ALA A 68 -11.38 -5.78 10.56
N SER A 69 -11.17 -5.57 9.25
CA SER A 69 -12.24 -5.19 8.33
C SER A 69 -13.16 -6.38 8.01
N GLY A 70 -14.40 -6.03 7.67
CA GLY A 70 -15.39 -6.98 7.17
C GLY A 70 -15.04 -7.53 5.78
N GLY A 71 -15.97 -8.29 5.25
CA GLY A 71 -15.79 -8.99 3.99
C GLY A 71 -15.32 -10.43 4.18
N ARG A 72 -15.22 -11.16 3.08
CA ARG A 72 -14.78 -12.56 3.12
C ARG A 72 -13.26 -12.63 3.24
N PRO A 73 -12.69 -13.35 4.23
CA PRO A 73 -11.24 -13.39 4.46
C PRO A 73 -10.44 -13.77 3.21
N GLY A 74 -9.52 -12.87 2.80
CA GLY A 74 -8.63 -13.03 1.66
C GLY A 74 -9.34 -13.10 0.30
N HIS A 75 -10.53 -12.51 0.17
CA HIS A 75 -11.30 -12.53 -1.06
C HIS A 75 -11.74 -11.13 -1.48
N VAL A 76 -11.67 -10.89 -2.79
CA VAL A 76 -12.29 -9.75 -3.45
C VAL A 76 -12.80 -10.19 -4.82
N GLY A 77 -13.90 -9.65 -5.28
CA GLY A 77 -14.47 -9.94 -6.60
C GLY A 77 -13.73 -9.23 -7.74
N ALA A 78 -13.48 -7.96 -7.54
CA ALA A 78 -12.65 -7.13 -8.41
C ALA A 78 -11.57 -6.44 -7.58
N PHE A 79 -10.35 -6.33 -8.10
CA PHE A 79 -9.24 -5.68 -7.37
C PHE A 79 -9.50 -4.19 -7.18
N GLU A 80 -10.25 -3.60 -8.09
CA GLU A 80 -10.74 -2.22 -8.08
C GLU A 80 -11.61 -1.91 -6.85
N ASP A 81 -12.22 -2.93 -6.20
CA ASP A 81 -12.97 -2.73 -4.96
C ASP A 81 -12.08 -2.16 -3.85
N TYR A 82 -10.81 -2.58 -3.79
CA TYR A 82 -9.84 -2.00 -2.85
C TYR A 82 -9.57 -0.52 -3.11
N ALA A 83 -9.46 -0.13 -4.37
CA ALA A 83 -9.25 1.27 -4.75
C ALA A 83 -10.50 2.13 -4.46
N ARG A 84 -11.71 1.57 -4.65
CA ARG A 84 -12.98 2.21 -4.28
C ARG A 84 -13.12 2.37 -2.76
N ASP A 85 -12.72 1.36 -1.98
CA ASP A 85 -12.69 1.44 -0.52
C ASP A 85 -11.72 2.53 -0.05
N LEU A 86 -10.52 2.54 -0.61
CA LEU A 86 -9.51 3.56 -0.30
C LEU A 86 -10.04 4.97 -0.59
N ARG A 87 -10.67 5.16 -1.76
CA ARG A 87 -11.32 6.41 -2.12
C ARG A 87 -12.41 6.80 -1.12
N HIS A 88 -13.30 5.86 -0.80
CA HIS A 88 -14.40 6.11 0.12
C HIS A 88 -13.91 6.52 1.52
N VAL A 89 -12.86 5.85 2.01
CA VAL A 89 -12.23 6.22 3.29
C VAL A 89 -11.60 7.61 3.22
N ILE A 90 -10.87 7.94 2.14
CA ILE A 90 -10.30 9.28 1.94
C ILE A 90 -11.40 10.35 1.96
N GLU A 91 -12.48 10.15 1.21
CA GLU A 91 -13.61 11.09 1.14
C GLU A 91 -14.31 11.26 2.50
N THR A 92 -14.55 10.17 3.21
CA THR A 92 -15.22 10.18 4.52
C THR A 92 -14.36 10.86 5.57
N VAL A 93 -13.07 10.54 5.62
CA VAL A 93 -12.13 11.21 6.53
C VAL A 93 -12.01 12.68 6.19
N ALA A 94 -11.86 13.03 4.92
CA ALA A 94 -11.78 14.43 4.49
C ALA A 94 -13.03 15.25 4.88
N GLN A 95 -14.22 14.66 4.75
CA GLN A 95 -15.47 15.31 5.17
C GLN A 95 -15.57 15.53 6.68
N SER A 96 -14.96 14.65 7.48
CA SER A 96 -14.93 14.76 8.95
C SER A 96 -13.90 15.79 9.45
N ARG A 97 -12.96 16.22 8.60
CA ARG A 97 -11.91 17.20 8.97
C ARG A 97 -12.41 18.65 8.82
N PRO A 98 -11.84 19.59 9.61
CA PRO A 98 -12.02 21.02 9.38
C PRO A 98 -11.71 21.39 7.93
N GLU A 99 -12.36 22.44 7.39
CA GLU A 99 -12.16 22.87 5.99
C GLU A 99 -10.69 23.10 5.65
N GLY A 100 -9.93 23.70 6.56
CA GLY A 100 -8.49 23.94 6.39
C GLY A 100 -7.60 22.68 6.36
N GLU A 101 -8.16 21.48 6.61
CA GLU A 101 -7.44 20.21 6.63
C GLU A 101 -7.91 19.24 5.52
N ARG A 102 -8.78 19.70 4.62
CA ARG A 102 -9.27 18.88 3.49
C ARG A 102 -8.27 18.87 2.33
N PRO A 103 -8.38 17.93 1.37
CA PRO A 103 -7.42 17.76 0.29
C PRO A 103 -7.22 18.97 -0.62
N ASP A 104 -8.16 19.91 -0.66
CA ASP A 104 -8.07 21.19 -1.38
C ASP A 104 -7.29 22.27 -0.59
N ALA A 105 -7.20 22.15 0.72
CA ALA A 105 -6.52 23.08 1.62
C ALA A 105 -5.17 22.58 2.12
N LEU A 106 -5.03 21.27 2.40
CA LEU A 106 -3.78 20.64 2.85
C LEU A 106 -3.30 19.56 1.87
N PRO A 107 -1.97 19.33 1.79
CA PRO A 107 -1.40 18.22 1.04
C PRO A 107 -1.86 16.86 1.59
N TRP A 108 -2.47 16.05 0.74
CA TRP A 108 -2.77 14.65 0.99
C TRP A 108 -1.88 13.78 0.11
N LEU A 109 -1.23 12.77 0.73
CA LEU A 109 -0.30 11.88 0.07
C LEU A 109 -0.72 10.43 0.33
N LEU A 110 -0.27 9.50 -0.51
CA LEU A 110 -0.51 8.08 -0.34
C LEU A 110 0.78 7.35 0.00
N PHE A 111 0.68 6.31 0.81
CA PHE A 111 1.74 5.34 1.03
C PHE A 111 1.18 3.95 0.80
N GLY A 112 1.65 3.25 -0.23
CA GLY A 112 1.23 1.88 -0.54
C GLY A 112 2.41 0.92 -0.51
N HIS A 113 2.27 -0.18 0.25
CA HIS A 113 3.27 -1.24 0.30
C HIS A 113 2.74 -2.53 -0.31
N SER A 114 3.55 -3.22 -1.12
CA SER A 114 3.22 -4.56 -1.66
C SER A 114 1.86 -4.57 -2.38
N MET A 115 0.89 -5.34 -1.90
CA MET A 115 -0.50 -5.30 -2.38
C MET A 115 -1.08 -3.88 -2.29
N GLY A 116 -0.81 -3.15 -1.20
CA GLY A 116 -1.21 -1.75 -1.05
C GLY A 116 -0.56 -0.83 -2.08
N GLY A 117 0.66 -1.14 -2.52
CA GLY A 117 1.31 -0.46 -3.65
C GLY A 117 0.55 -0.66 -4.96
N LEU A 118 0.12 -1.89 -5.25
CA LEU A 118 -0.75 -2.16 -6.40
C LEU A 118 -2.12 -1.46 -6.26
N ILE A 119 -2.72 -1.47 -5.06
CA ILE A 119 -3.97 -0.76 -4.79
C ILE A 119 -3.82 0.75 -5.04
N THR A 120 -2.71 1.34 -4.58
CA THR A 120 -2.41 2.76 -4.80
C THR A 120 -2.27 3.08 -6.28
N LEU A 121 -1.59 2.24 -7.06
CA LEU A 121 -1.48 2.41 -8.51
C LEU A 121 -2.85 2.32 -9.20
N VAL A 122 -3.67 1.33 -8.85
CA VAL A 122 -5.05 1.22 -9.38
C VAL A 122 -5.89 2.44 -8.98
N TYR A 123 -5.76 2.91 -7.73
CA TYR A 123 -6.42 4.13 -7.28
C TYR A 123 -6.02 5.36 -8.12
N LEU A 124 -4.73 5.53 -8.39
CA LEU A 124 -4.25 6.67 -9.19
C LEU A 124 -4.74 6.60 -10.64
N LEU A 125 -4.86 5.40 -11.22
CA LEU A 125 -5.42 5.21 -12.56
C LEU A 125 -6.92 5.56 -12.61
N GLU A 126 -7.69 5.21 -11.59
CA GLU A 126 -9.15 5.40 -11.58
C GLU A 126 -9.58 6.75 -11.00
N HIS A 127 -8.90 7.24 -9.99
CA HIS A 127 -9.35 8.31 -9.12
C HIS A 127 -8.35 9.44 -8.94
N GLY A 128 -7.14 9.34 -9.51
CA GLY A 128 -6.07 10.32 -9.31
C GLY A 128 -6.42 11.77 -9.70
N LYS A 129 -7.47 11.96 -10.52
CA LYS A 129 -7.98 13.28 -10.89
C LYS A 129 -9.18 13.74 -10.04
N ALA A 130 -9.75 12.85 -9.20
CA ALA A 130 -10.97 13.17 -8.44
C ALA A 130 -10.66 13.87 -7.10
N ILE A 131 -9.55 13.51 -6.48
CA ILE A 131 -9.06 14.11 -5.23
C ILE A 131 -7.62 14.56 -5.47
N PRO A 132 -7.24 15.79 -5.08
CA PRO A 132 -5.91 16.33 -5.32
C PRO A 132 -4.85 15.66 -4.42
N ILE A 133 -4.39 14.47 -4.82
CA ILE A 133 -3.27 13.78 -4.17
C ILE A 133 -1.95 14.40 -4.68
N ARG A 134 -1.14 14.90 -3.74
CA ARG A 134 0.12 15.59 -4.05
C ARG A 134 1.27 14.67 -4.41
N GLY A 135 1.19 13.39 -4.03
CA GLY A 135 2.19 12.38 -4.34
C GLY A 135 1.86 11.04 -3.72
N ALA A 136 2.53 9.99 -4.18
CA ALA A 136 2.38 8.63 -3.65
C ALA A 136 3.72 7.93 -3.47
N VAL A 137 3.89 7.23 -2.37
CA VAL A 137 5.02 6.32 -2.11
C VAL A 137 4.59 4.91 -2.48
N ILE A 138 5.34 4.26 -3.35
CA ILE A 138 5.10 2.93 -3.88
C ILE A 138 6.24 2.01 -3.43
N SER A 139 6.02 1.33 -2.31
CA SER A 139 6.98 0.45 -1.66
C SER A 139 6.82 -0.99 -2.12
N SER A 140 7.83 -1.57 -2.77
CA SER A 140 7.87 -2.98 -3.22
C SER A 140 6.54 -3.47 -3.80
N PRO A 141 5.93 -2.77 -4.79
CA PRO A 141 4.55 -3.02 -5.20
C PRO A 141 4.37 -4.42 -5.80
N LEU A 142 3.19 -5.01 -5.57
CA LEU A 142 2.83 -6.32 -6.11
C LEU A 142 2.45 -6.20 -7.60
N VAL A 143 3.44 -5.93 -8.47
CA VAL A 143 3.26 -5.92 -9.94
C VAL A 143 3.63 -7.24 -10.59
N GLU A 144 4.39 -8.07 -9.90
CA GLU A 144 4.68 -9.47 -10.22
C GLU A 144 5.17 -10.17 -8.95
N VAL A 145 4.89 -11.47 -8.80
CA VAL A 145 5.44 -12.28 -7.71
C VAL A 145 6.84 -12.81 -8.09
N ALA A 146 7.77 -12.84 -7.13
CA ALA A 146 9.14 -13.30 -7.37
C ALA A 146 9.21 -14.81 -7.74
N VAL A 147 8.24 -15.60 -7.25
CA VAL A 147 8.18 -17.04 -7.54
C VAL A 147 7.57 -17.28 -8.92
N LYS A 148 8.33 -17.91 -9.81
CA LYS A 148 7.84 -18.31 -11.13
C LYS A 148 6.77 -19.39 -11.01
N ILE A 149 5.53 -19.03 -11.32
CA ILE A 149 4.41 -19.97 -11.34
C ILE A 149 4.41 -20.72 -12.67
N ASN A 150 4.43 -22.05 -12.61
CA ASN A 150 4.31 -22.90 -13.81
C ASN A 150 3.03 -22.53 -14.58
N PRO A 151 3.11 -22.35 -15.94
CA PRO A 151 1.96 -21.98 -16.76
C PRO A 151 0.73 -22.89 -16.60
N LEU A 152 0.94 -24.20 -16.42
CA LEU A 152 -0.17 -25.14 -16.19
C LEU A 152 -0.85 -24.87 -14.84
N LYS A 153 -0.07 -24.59 -13.76
CA LYS A 153 -0.65 -24.22 -12.46
C LYS A 153 -1.41 -22.90 -12.55
N ARG A 154 -0.90 -21.93 -13.32
CA ARG A 154 -1.59 -20.65 -13.58
C ARG A 154 -2.92 -20.90 -14.29
N TRP A 155 -2.94 -21.73 -15.32
CA TRP A 155 -4.16 -22.08 -16.06
C TRP A 155 -5.19 -22.78 -15.16
N VAL A 156 -4.77 -23.80 -14.38
CA VAL A 156 -5.64 -24.49 -13.41
C VAL A 156 -6.18 -23.49 -12.37
N GLY A 157 -5.35 -22.57 -11.89
CA GLY A 157 -5.75 -21.50 -10.97
C GLY A 157 -6.83 -20.60 -11.57
N ASN A 158 -6.70 -20.21 -12.85
CA ASN A 158 -7.69 -19.38 -13.55
C ASN A 158 -9.03 -20.11 -13.75
N VAL A 159 -8.98 -21.41 -14.09
CA VAL A 159 -10.20 -22.24 -14.15
C VAL A 159 -10.87 -22.35 -12.78
N ALA A 160 -10.07 -22.60 -11.72
CA ALA A 160 -10.57 -22.63 -10.35
C ALA A 160 -11.16 -21.28 -9.93
N ALA A 161 -10.56 -20.17 -10.32
CA ALA A 161 -11.07 -18.82 -10.05
C ALA A 161 -12.44 -18.57 -10.71
N THR A 162 -12.70 -19.18 -11.85
CA THR A 162 -13.99 -19.06 -12.55
C THR A 162 -15.06 -19.95 -11.92
N LEU A 163 -14.72 -21.20 -11.62
CA LEU A 163 -15.70 -22.18 -11.12
C LEU A 163 -15.89 -22.10 -9.59
N MET A 164 -14.83 -21.77 -8.87
CA MET A 164 -14.81 -21.74 -7.40
C MET A 164 -14.04 -20.49 -6.91
N PRO A 165 -14.51 -19.26 -7.19
CA PRO A 165 -13.78 -18.03 -6.92
C PRO A 165 -13.42 -17.84 -5.44
N THR A 166 -14.19 -18.45 -4.56
CA THR A 166 -13.99 -18.35 -3.11
C THR A 166 -13.13 -19.50 -2.53
N PHE A 167 -12.61 -20.39 -3.37
CA PHE A 167 -11.70 -21.45 -2.93
C PHE A 167 -10.44 -20.86 -2.32
N LYS A 168 -10.14 -21.23 -1.09
CA LYS A 168 -9.03 -20.67 -0.30
C LYS A 168 -7.72 -21.36 -0.60
N VAL A 169 -6.69 -20.57 -0.83
CA VAL A 169 -5.29 -20.99 -1.01
C VAL A 169 -4.46 -20.34 0.09
N PRO A 170 -3.49 -21.02 0.69
CA PRO A 170 -2.56 -20.37 1.61
C PRO A 170 -1.93 -19.13 1.00
N ALA A 171 -1.75 -18.08 1.79
CA ALA A 171 -1.15 -16.81 1.32
C ALA A 171 0.26 -17.02 0.74
N GLY A 172 0.99 -18.04 1.24
CA GLY A 172 2.28 -18.44 0.67
C GLY A 172 3.41 -17.45 0.89
N ILE A 173 3.28 -16.57 1.89
CA ILE A 173 4.30 -15.59 2.26
C ILE A 173 5.11 -16.17 3.42
N PRO A 174 6.36 -16.63 3.18
CA PRO A 174 7.23 -17.08 4.26
C PRO A 174 7.60 -15.89 5.17
N PRO A 175 7.40 -15.98 6.49
CA PRO A 175 7.66 -14.87 7.39
C PRO A 175 9.12 -14.35 7.35
N GLU A 176 10.06 -15.23 7.10
CA GLU A 176 11.49 -14.91 6.97
C GLU A 176 11.86 -14.12 5.71
N HIS A 177 10.93 -13.99 4.77
CA HIS A 177 11.14 -13.21 3.54
C HIS A 177 10.63 -11.76 3.64
N ILE A 178 9.92 -11.40 4.73
CA ILE A 178 9.38 -10.03 4.84
C ILE A 178 10.50 -9.01 5.09
N CYS A 179 11.38 -9.28 6.06
CA CYS A 179 12.55 -8.47 6.39
C CYS A 179 13.58 -9.30 7.16
N ARG A 180 14.76 -8.73 7.43
CA ARG A 180 15.85 -9.39 8.18
C ARG A 180 15.82 -9.08 9.69
N ASP A 181 14.92 -8.19 10.15
CA ASP A 181 14.75 -7.90 11.58
C ASP A 181 14.00 -9.05 12.26
N PRO A 182 14.65 -9.83 13.17
CA PRO A 182 14.04 -11.00 13.80
C PRO A 182 12.86 -10.64 14.70
N ASP A 183 12.84 -9.43 15.28
CA ASP A 183 11.75 -8.98 16.14
C ASP A 183 10.51 -8.65 15.31
N GLU A 184 10.67 -8.07 14.13
CA GLU A 184 9.58 -7.81 13.18
C GLU A 184 9.01 -9.13 12.63
N VAL A 185 9.88 -10.08 12.25
CA VAL A 185 9.47 -11.42 11.81
C VAL A 185 8.69 -12.12 12.93
N ALA A 186 9.18 -12.07 14.17
CA ALA A 186 8.49 -12.68 15.30
C ALA A 186 7.14 -12.01 15.60
N ARG A 187 7.04 -10.68 15.47
CA ARG A 187 5.77 -9.94 15.59
C ARG A 187 4.79 -10.35 14.50
N TYR A 188 5.24 -10.40 13.26
CA TYR A 188 4.43 -10.86 12.13
C TYR A 188 3.91 -12.30 12.31
N ILE A 189 4.73 -13.24 12.80
CA ILE A 189 4.31 -14.64 13.04
C ILE A 189 3.20 -14.72 14.09
N ARG A 190 3.29 -13.93 15.17
CA ARG A 190 2.37 -13.96 16.31
C ARG A 190 1.10 -13.15 16.11
N ASP A 191 1.04 -12.34 15.06
CA ASP A 191 -0.08 -11.43 14.85
C ASP A 191 -1.36 -12.20 14.45
N PRO A 192 -2.42 -12.16 15.28
CA PRO A 192 -3.68 -12.85 15.01
C PRO A 192 -4.51 -12.20 13.90
N ARG A 193 -4.23 -10.93 13.56
CA ARG A 193 -4.96 -10.18 12.51
C ARG A 193 -4.46 -10.49 11.11
N ARG A 194 -3.39 -11.25 10.97
CA ARG A 194 -2.88 -11.65 9.67
C ARG A 194 -3.86 -12.53 8.91
N THR A 195 -4.13 -12.20 7.66
CA THR A 195 -4.86 -13.05 6.73
C THR A 195 -3.94 -14.16 6.22
N LYS A 196 -4.24 -15.41 6.56
CA LYS A 196 -3.40 -16.57 6.23
C LYS A 196 -3.73 -17.22 4.89
N VAL A 197 -4.79 -16.78 4.24
CA VAL A 197 -5.32 -17.36 2.99
C VAL A 197 -5.73 -16.27 2.03
N PHE A 198 -5.62 -16.55 0.74
CA PHE A 198 -6.27 -15.79 -0.32
C PHE A 198 -7.15 -16.73 -1.15
N SER A 199 -8.17 -16.19 -1.80
CA SER A 199 -9.03 -16.98 -2.66
C SER A 199 -8.50 -17.07 -4.10
N ALA A 200 -8.92 -18.10 -4.84
CA ALA A 200 -8.61 -18.20 -6.26
C ALA A 200 -9.09 -16.96 -7.04
N GLY A 201 -10.29 -16.42 -6.69
CA GLY A 201 -10.82 -15.19 -7.27
C GLY A 201 -9.93 -13.98 -6.99
N TRP A 202 -9.36 -13.87 -5.79
CA TRP A 202 -8.42 -12.81 -5.46
C TRP A 202 -7.17 -12.84 -6.36
N PHE A 203 -6.58 -14.04 -6.56
CA PHE A 203 -5.43 -14.18 -7.46
C PHE A 203 -5.75 -13.77 -8.90
N ALA A 204 -6.92 -14.16 -9.42
CA ALA A 204 -7.34 -13.75 -10.76
C ALA A 204 -7.61 -12.23 -10.85
N ALA A 205 -8.20 -11.62 -9.83
CA ALA A 205 -8.41 -10.18 -9.75
C ALA A 205 -7.06 -9.43 -9.70
N MET A 206 -6.12 -9.90 -8.89
CA MET A 206 -4.76 -9.36 -8.80
C MET A 206 -4.03 -9.43 -10.14
N GLN A 207 -4.10 -10.57 -10.86
CA GLN A 207 -3.47 -10.70 -12.18
C GLN A 207 -4.04 -9.71 -13.20
N ARG A 208 -5.36 -9.45 -13.19
CA ARG A 208 -5.96 -8.42 -14.04
C ARG A 208 -5.49 -7.03 -13.68
N ALA A 209 -5.43 -6.71 -12.39
CA ALA A 209 -4.94 -5.41 -11.91
C ALA A 209 -3.47 -5.18 -12.28
N THR A 210 -2.60 -6.18 -12.11
CA THR A 210 -1.18 -6.07 -12.50
C THR A 210 -1.03 -5.88 -14.02
N ALA A 211 -1.81 -6.60 -14.83
CA ALA A 211 -1.80 -6.42 -16.28
C ALA A 211 -2.25 -5.01 -16.68
N ARG A 212 -3.29 -4.48 -16.03
CA ARG A 212 -3.79 -3.12 -16.25
C ARG A 212 -2.73 -2.07 -15.88
N VAL A 213 -2.12 -2.19 -14.69
CA VAL A 213 -1.07 -1.25 -14.26
C VAL A 213 0.09 -1.26 -15.25
N ARG A 214 0.55 -2.42 -15.73
CA ARG A 214 1.61 -2.50 -16.75
C ARG A 214 1.24 -1.79 -18.06
N ALA A 215 -0.03 -1.85 -18.45
CA ALA A 215 -0.52 -1.22 -19.68
C ALA A 215 -0.74 0.29 -19.55
N GLU A 216 -1.15 0.77 -18.37
CA GLU A 216 -1.68 2.13 -18.18
C GLU A 216 -0.82 3.02 -17.28
N VAL A 217 0.22 2.50 -16.59
CA VAL A 217 1.02 3.27 -15.61
C VAL A 217 1.59 4.58 -16.18
N ALA A 218 1.90 4.63 -17.47
CA ALA A 218 2.36 5.82 -18.17
C ALA A 218 1.37 7.00 -18.12
N THR A 219 0.10 6.74 -17.80
CA THR A 219 -0.95 7.79 -17.69
C THR A 219 -1.06 8.39 -16.29
N ILE A 220 -0.36 7.83 -15.29
CA ILE A 220 -0.35 8.38 -13.93
C ILE A 220 0.42 9.69 -13.93
N GLU A 221 -0.28 10.79 -13.63
CA GLU A 221 0.29 12.14 -13.56
C GLU A 221 0.80 12.50 -12.15
N THR A 222 0.24 11.88 -11.11
CA THR A 222 0.63 12.11 -9.72
C THR A 222 2.07 11.67 -9.50
N PRO A 223 2.97 12.53 -8.98
CA PRO A 223 4.34 12.17 -8.67
C PRO A 223 4.43 10.97 -7.74
N CYS A 224 5.28 10.00 -8.03
CA CYS A 224 5.44 8.81 -7.22
C CYS A 224 6.90 8.53 -6.88
N LEU A 225 7.18 8.27 -5.60
CA LEU A 225 8.43 7.70 -5.14
C LEU A 225 8.30 6.17 -5.12
N TRP A 226 9.05 5.50 -5.98
CA TRP A 226 9.12 4.05 -6.02
C TRP A 226 10.39 3.57 -5.33
N TYR A 227 10.28 2.52 -4.53
CA TYR A 227 11.48 1.85 -4.03
C TYR A 227 11.28 0.35 -3.86
N VAL A 228 12.39 -0.38 -4.06
CA VAL A 228 12.42 -1.85 -4.01
C VAL A 228 13.71 -2.33 -3.38
N GLY A 229 13.66 -3.50 -2.74
CA GLY A 229 14.84 -4.27 -2.33
C GLY A 229 15.24 -5.28 -3.40
N THR A 230 16.53 -5.37 -3.75
CA THR A 230 16.97 -6.32 -4.76
C THR A 230 17.00 -7.77 -4.24
N GLY A 231 16.95 -7.96 -2.92
CA GLY A 231 16.79 -9.24 -2.23
C GLY A 231 15.34 -9.65 -1.94
N ASP A 232 14.36 -8.94 -2.50
CA ASP A 232 12.93 -9.26 -2.32
C ASP A 232 12.60 -10.62 -2.96
N LEU A 233 12.13 -11.57 -2.12
CA LEU A 233 11.74 -12.91 -2.52
C LEU A 233 10.20 -13.06 -2.64
N ILE A 234 9.45 -12.00 -2.42
CA ILE A 234 7.97 -11.95 -2.46
C ILE A 234 7.50 -11.29 -3.75
N CYS A 235 7.95 -10.05 -4.01
CA CYS A 235 7.66 -9.30 -5.23
C CYS A 235 8.89 -9.22 -6.14
N ASP A 236 8.69 -9.38 -7.44
CA ASP A 236 9.79 -9.27 -8.40
C ASP A 236 10.18 -7.79 -8.60
N HIS A 237 11.29 -7.39 -8.00
CA HIS A 237 11.82 -6.04 -8.11
C HIS A 237 12.16 -5.65 -9.57
N LYS A 238 12.58 -6.62 -10.42
CA LYS A 238 12.89 -6.37 -11.83
C LYS A 238 11.63 -5.98 -12.60
N ALA A 239 10.53 -6.66 -12.32
CA ALA A 239 9.24 -6.32 -12.89
C ALA A 239 8.79 -4.91 -12.47
N THR A 240 9.04 -4.51 -11.22
CA THR A 240 8.76 -3.14 -10.75
C THR A 240 9.61 -2.11 -11.49
N ILE A 241 10.90 -2.38 -11.68
CA ILE A 241 11.81 -1.51 -12.46
C ILE A 241 11.35 -1.38 -13.92
N GLU A 242 10.90 -2.47 -14.54
CA GLU A 242 10.35 -2.46 -15.91
C GLU A 242 9.10 -1.60 -16.01
N VAL A 243 8.17 -1.74 -15.05
CA VAL A 243 6.94 -0.92 -14.98
C VAL A 243 7.29 0.56 -14.80
N PHE A 244 8.20 0.90 -13.89
CA PHE A 244 8.66 2.28 -13.71
C PHE A 244 9.27 2.85 -14.99
N ARG A 245 10.14 2.10 -15.67
CA ARG A 245 10.80 2.53 -16.92
C ARG A 245 9.84 2.74 -18.08
N SER A 246 8.62 2.22 -18.01
CA SER A 246 7.58 2.49 -19.01
C SER A 246 6.89 3.84 -18.84
N ILE A 247 7.16 4.58 -17.75
CA ILE A 247 6.66 5.93 -17.53
C ILE A 247 7.54 6.91 -18.34
N PRO A 248 7.00 7.58 -19.37
CA PRO A 248 7.78 8.53 -20.15
C PRO A 248 8.13 9.76 -19.31
N ASP A 249 9.35 10.27 -19.47
CA ASP A 249 9.84 11.47 -18.78
C ASP A 249 9.60 11.44 -17.26
N ALA A 250 9.80 10.27 -16.65
CA ALA A 250 9.47 10.00 -15.25
C ALA A 250 10.02 11.09 -14.31
N ASP A 251 11.30 11.42 -14.41
CA ASP A 251 11.95 12.43 -13.56
C ASP A 251 11.33 13.83 -13.74
N ALA A 252 11.08 14.24 -15.00
CA ALA A 252 10.45 15.53 -15.29
C ALA A 252 9.00 15.61 -14.76
N ARG A 253 8.34 14.46 -14.61
CA ARG A 253 7.00 14.33 -14.03
C ARG A 253 7.03 14.14 -12.50
N GLY A 254 8.23 14.19 -11.90
CA GLY A 254 8.43 14.05 -10.45
C GLY A 254 8.33 12.63 -9.90
N HIS A 255 8.41 11.62 -10.78
CA HIS A 255 8.58 10.23 -10.33
C HIS A 255 10.07 9.93 -10.05
N ALA A 256 10.33 9.15 -9.02
CA ALA A 256 11.67 8.68 -8.68
C ALA A 256 11.67 7.18 -8.38
N LEU A 257 12.77 6.48 -8.66
CA LEU A 257 12.94 5.07 -8.32
C LEU A 257 14.27 4.86 -7.58
N HIS A 258 14.20 4.18 -6.42
CA HIS A 258 15.35 3.78 -5.64
C HIS A 258 15.42 2.26 -5.50
N CYS A 259 16.59 1.68 -5.74
CA CYS A 259 16.84 0.25 -5.56
C CYS A 259 17.85 0.06 -4.42
N PHE A 260 17.43 -0.63 -3.36
CA PHE A 260 18.27 -0.93 -2.21
C PHE A 260 18.86 -2.33 -2.34
N GLU A 261 20.19 -2.41 -2.50
CA GLU A 261 20.87 -3.66 -2.77
C GLU A 261 20.78 -4.64 -1.59
N GLY A 262 20.30 -5.86 -1.86
CA GLY A 262 20.16 -6.93 -0.88
C GLY A 262 19.07 -6.75 0.17
N TYR A 263 18.27 -5.66 0.12
CA TYR A 263 17.12 -5.48 1.04
C TYR A 263 15.98 -6.42 0.68
N TYR A 264 15.23 -6.83 1.72
CA TYR A 264 14.07 -7.69 1.57
C TYR A 264 12.81 -6.88 1.29
N HIS A 265 11.65 -7.52 1.39
CA HIS A 265 10.35 -6.99 0.95
C HIS A 265 9.89 -5.74 1.73
N GLU A 266 9.93 -5.80 3.07
CA GLU A 266 9.51 -4.70 3.94
C GLU A 266 10.72 -3.83 4.33
N LEU A 267 11.23 -3.01 3.40
CA LEU A 267 12.44 -2.20 3.62
C LEU A 267 12.33 -1.29 4.85
N HIS A 268 11.13 -0.77 5.12
CA HIS A 268 10.82 0.08 6.27
C HIS A 268 10.78 -0.67 7.60
N ASN A 269 10.84 -2.00 7.57
CA ASN A 269 10.89 -2.91 8.71
C ASN A 269 12.19 -3.71 8.81
N GLU A 270 13.18 -3.41 7.98
CA GLU A 270 14.53 -3.98 8.10
C GLU A 270 15.20 -3.61 9.44
N PRO A 271 16.31 -4.24 9.85
CA PRO A 271 17.06 -3.83 11.04
C PRO A 271 17.33 -2.33 11.10
N PRO A 272 17.46 -1.73 12.30
CA PRO A 272 17.50 -0.26 12.48
C PRO A 272 18.48 0.48 11.58
N ASP A 273 19.68 -0.03 11.41
CA ASP A 273 20.75 0.52 10.56
C ASP A 273 20.41 0.49 9.07
N LEU A 274 19.68 -0.54 8.64
CA LEU A 274 19.26 -0.69 7.25
C LEU A 274 17.98 0.09 6.94
N ARG A 275 17.01 0.12 7.85
CA ARG A 275 15.77 0.87 7.59
C ARG A 275 15.93 2.38 7.69
N ALA A 276 16.93 2.88 8.44
CA ALA A 276 17.12 4.32 8.64
C ALA A 276 17.22 5.10 7.31
N PRO A 277 18.10 4.75 6.35
CA PRO A 277 18.18 5.49 5.08
C PRO A 277 16.89 5.37 4.23
N VAL A 278 16.13 4.28 4.37
CA VAL A 278 14.84 4.14 3.67
C VAL A 278 13.80 5.09 4.25
N LEU A 279 13.73 5.17 5.59
CA LEU A 279 12.77 6.05 6.29
C LEU A 279 13.14 7.52 6.05
N GLU A 280 14.41 7.87 6.09
CA GLU A 280 14.91 9.23 5.79
C GLU A 280 14.53 9.66 4.37
N MET A 281 14.75 8.81 3.37
CA MET A 281 14.35 9.07 1.98
C MET A 281 12.83 9.28 1.87
N VAL A 282 12.03 8.42 2.51
CA VAL A 282 10.55 8.52 2.48
C VAL A 282 10.09 9.79 3.17
N GLU A 283 10.66 10.11 4.35
CA GLU A 283 10.37 11.32 5.11
C GLU A 283 10.67 12.57 4.28
N GLN A 284 11.89 12.69 3.76
CA GLN A 284 12.31 13.82 2.96
C GLN A 284 11.38 14.01 1.76
N TRP A 285 11.09 12.94 1.01
CA TRP A 285 10.25 13.02 -0.17
C TRP A 285 8.80 13.45 0.16
N ILE A 286 8.23 12.91 1.24
CA ILE A 286 6.89 13.30 1.72
C ILE A 286 6.88 14.78 2.13
N LEU A 287 7.86 15.24 2.90
CA LEU A 287 7.94 16.62 3.36
C LEU A 287 8.10 17.62 2.19
N GLU A 288 8.93 17.30 1.21
CA GLU A 288 9.06 18.10 -0.01
C GLU A 288 7.72 18.24 -0.76
N ARG A 289 6.95 17.16 -0.92
CA ARG A 289 5.63 17.17 -1.57
C ARG A 289 4.55 17.83 -0.71
N ALA A 290 4.68 17.76 0.59
CA ALA A 290 3.82 18.45 1.54
C ALA A 290 4.14 19.96 1.65
N GLY A 291 5.27 20.43 1.13
CA GLY A 291 5.75 21.79 1.37
C GLY A 291 6.03 22.06 2.85
N ALA A 292 6.43 21.02 3.60
CA ALA A 292 6.77 21.09 5.01
C ALA A 292 8.30 21.05 5.18
N GLU A 293 8.81 21.82 6.15
CA GLU A 293 10.24 21.79 6.46
C GLU A 293 10.56 20.59 7.36
N PRO A 294 11.79 20.00 7.22
CA PRO A 294 12.31 19.07 8.22
C PRO A 294 12.33 19.71 9.60
N ALA A 295 12.02 18.92 10.63
CA ALA A 295 11.99 19.40 12.03
C ALA A 295 13.40 19.62 12.60
#